data_5f8e9a70eb835c46786618cb12c986ba
#
_entry.id   5f8e9a70eb835c46786618cb12c986ba
#
_cell.length_a   1.000
_cell.length_b   1.000
_cell.length_c   1.000
_cell.angle_alpha   90.00
_cell.angle_beta   90.00
_cell.angle_gamma   90.00
#
_symmetry.space_group_name_H-M   'P 1'
#
loop_
_entity.id
_entity.type
_entity.pdbx_description
1 polymer ?
#
loop_
_entity_poly.entity_id
_entity_poly.type
_entity_poly.pdbx_seq_one_letter_code
_entity_poly.pdbx_strand_id
1 'polypeptide(L)'
;MRLSSVKPLAFFAASYVNLFRAIPLVMVLLWFFLIVPQLLKSLLSLDPNTDVRLTSAMIGFALFESAYYSEIIRAGIQSVPKGQVAAASALGMSYAQAMRLVVLPQAFRNMVPLLLTQAIVLFQDTSLVYVSALADFFGAAYKVGDRDGRLVELLLFAGAVYFVLCFAASQLVRRYQKKLNAHVAH
;
A
#
# COMPACT_ATOMS: atom_id res chain seq x y z
N MET A 1 3.15 7.77 13.94
CA MET A 1 3.15 6.94 15.15
C MET A 1 4.50 6.24 15.40
N ARG A 2 5.13 5.58 14.44
CA ARG A 2 6.49 4.96 14.62
C ARG A 2 7.62 5.96 14.95
N LEU A 3 7.45 7.23 14.62
CA LEU A 3 8.39 8.33 14.95
C LEU A 3 7.96 9.10 16.22
N SER A 4 6.96 8.62 16.94
CA SER A 4 6.47 9.25 18.17
C SER A 4 7.50 9.14 19.29
N SER A 5 7.63 10.20 20.09
CA SER A 5 8.39 10.20 21.34
C SER A 5 7.72 9.36 22.44
N VAL A 6 6.44 9.04 22.29
CA VAL A 6 5.67 8.20 23.22
C VAL A 6 5.99 6.72 22.95
N LYS A 7 6.84 6.13 23.78
CA LYS A 7 7.36 4.76 23.61
C LYS A 7 6.28 3.69 23.39
N PRO A 8 5.18 3.59 24.18
CA PRO A 8 4.16 2.58 23.94
C PRO A 8 3.49 2.73 22.58
N LEU A 9 3.19 3.95 22.15
CA LEU A 9 2.58 4.20 20.83
C LEU A 9 3.52 3.79 19.67
N ALA A 10 4.83 4.10 19.83
CA ALA A 10 5.84 3.69 18.85
C ALA A 10 5.99 2.17 18.81
N PHE A 11 5.92 1.49 19.94
CA PHE A 11 5.97 0.04 20.04
C PHE A 11 4.78 -0.63 19.33
N PHE A 12 3.55 -0.22 19.65
CA PHE A 12 2.35 -0.75 19.00
C PHE A 12 2.36 -0.54 17.47
N ALA A 13 2.72 0.67 17.03
CA ALA A 13 2.84 0.96 15.62
C ALA A 13 3.94 0.12 14.93
N ALA A 14 5.07 -0.12 15.61
CA ALA A 14 6.13 -0.98 15.09
C ALA A 14 5.68 -2.44 14.99
N SER A 15 5.04 -2.96 16.04
CA SER A 15 4.52 -4.31 16.07
C SER A 15 3.48 -4.57 14.97
N TYR A 16 2.54 -3.63 14.80
CA TYR A 16 1.55 -3.67 13.72
C TYR A 16 2.21 -3.76 12.33
N VAL A 17 3.13 -2.85 12.04
CA VAL A 17 3.80 -2.82 10.74
C VAL A 17 4.65 -4.07 10.50
N ASN A 18 5.38 -4.52 11.53
CA ASN A 18 6.19 -5.72 11.41
C ASN A 18 5.33 -6.97 11.21
N LEU A 19 4.18 -7.07 11.89
CA LEU A 19 3.24 -8.18 11.76
C LEU A 19 2.71 -8.27 10.33
N PHE A 20 2.09 -7.19 9.81
CA PHE A 20 1.49 -7.22 8.47
C PHE A 20 2.52 -7.40 7.35
N ARG A 21 3.74 -6.92 7.52
CA ARG A 21 4.82 -7.13 6.53
C ARG A 21 5.49 -8.51 6.61
N ALA A 22 5.26 -9.27 7.68
CA ALA A 22 5.77 -10.62 7.83
C ALA A 22 4.81 -11.69 7.28
N ILE A 23 3.58 -11.32 6.92
CA ILE A 23 2.54 -12.25 6.47
C ILE A 23 2.27 -11.99 4.98
N PRO A 24 2.15 -13.03 4.12
CA PRO A 24 1.74 -12.86 2.73
C PRO A 24 0.33 -12.26 2.62
N LEU A 25 0.12 -11.31 1.70
CA LEU A 25 -1.19 -10.66 1.49
C LEU A 25 -2.30 -11.69 1.24
N VAL A 26 -2.03 -12.72 0.44
CA VAL A 26 -3.03 -13.77 0.15
C VAL A 26 -3.56 -14.45 1.42
N MET A 27 -2.71 -14.64 2.43
CA MET A 27 -3.13 -15.20 3.73
C MET A 27 -4.03 -14.23 4.49
N VAL A 28 -3.70 -12.94 4.48
CA VAL A 28 -4.54 -11.91 5.09
C VAL A 28 -5.92 -11.90 4.41
N LEU A 29 -5.97 -11.91 3.07
CA LEU A 29 -7.22 -11.94 2.32
C LEU A 29 -8.06 -13.19 2.61
N LEU A 30 -7.43 -14.37 2.72
CA LEU A 30 -8.13 -15.61 3.10
C LEU A 30 -8.72 -15.52 4.52
N TRP A 31 -7.98 -14.97 5.49
CA TRP A 31 -8.52 -14.77 6.84
C TRP A 31 -9.68 -13.78 6.85
N PHE A 32 -9.55 -12.70 6.07
CA PHE A 32 -10.62 -11.70 5.92
C PHE A 32 -11.81 -12.24 5.12
N PHE A 33 -11.62 -13.22 4.27
CA PHE A 33 -12.72 -13.93 3.61
C PHE A 33 -13.43 -14.93 4.52
N LEU A 34 -12.69 -15.69 5.33
CA LEU A 34 -13.24 -16.79 6.13
C LEU A 34 -13.76 -16.34 7.51
N ILE A 35 -13.04 -15.42 8.17
CA ILE A 35 -13.26 -15.09 9.59
C ILE A 35 -14.02 -13.76 9.74
N VAL A 36 -13.57 -12.72 9.04
CA VAL A 36 -14.06 -11.36 9.24
C VAL A 36 -15.52 -11.18 8.86
N PRO A 37 -16.08 -11.81 7.80
CA PRO A 37 -17.51 -11.73 7.52
C PRO A 37 -18.40 -12.18 8.68
N GLN A 38 -18.01 -13.26 9.36
CA GLN A 38 -18.75 -13.80 10.51
C GLN A 38 -18.69 -12.82 11.70
N LEU A 39 -17.51 -12.26 11.97
CA LEU A 39 -17.32 -11.27 13.02
C LEU A 39 -18.10 -9.99 12.73
N LEU A 40 -18.06 -9.48 11.51
CA LEU A 40 -18.80 -8.27 11.13
C LEU A 40 -20.32 -8.47 11.28
N LYS A 41 -20.85 -9.61 10.82
CA LYS A 41 -22.29 -9.92 10.97
C LYS A 41 -22.70 -10.00 12.44
N SER A 42 -21.89 -10.65 13.27
CA SER A 42 -22.15 -10.77 14.70
C SER A 42 -22.08 -9.42 15.43
N LEU A 43 -21.01 -8.65 15.19
CA LEU A 43 -20.77 -7.37 15.87
C LEU A 43 -21.77 -6.28 15.47
N LEU A 44 -22.18 -6.26 14.20
CA LEU A 44 -23.08 -5.25 13.65
C LEU A 44 -24.56 -5.73 13.62
N SER A 45 -24.82 -6.93 14.16
CA SER A 45 -26.17 -7.56 14.16
C SER A 45 -26.82 -7.56 12.77
N LEU A 46 -26.01 -7.85 11.72
CA LEU A 46 -26.47 -7.88 10.34
C LEU A 46 -27.21 -9.19 10.04
N ASP A 47 -28.12 -9.13 9.05
CA ASP A 47 -28.74 -10.33 8.52
C ASP A 47 -27.68 -11.35 8.07
N PRO A 48 -27.81 -12.65 8.40
CA PRO A 48 -26.88 -13.69 7.97
C PRO A 48 -26.64 -13.74 6.45
N ASN A 49 -27.63 -13.33 5.65
CA ASN A 49 -27.54 -13.30 4.18
C ASN A 49 -26.86 -12.05 3.61
N THR A 50 -26.52 -11.05 4.45
CA THR A 50 -25.86 -9.84 3.97
C THR A 50 -24.48 -10.19 3.38
N ASP A 51 -24.21 -9.75 2.15
CA ASP A 51 -22.91 -9.95 1.52
C ASP A 51 -21.92 -8.86 2.00
N VAL A 52 -21.00 -9.25 2.85
CA VAL A 52 -19.94 -8.37 3.39
C VAL A 52 -18.55 -8.72 2.84
N ARG A 53 -18.46 -9.55 1.79
CA ARG A 53 -17.18 -10.01 1.23
C ARG A 53 -16.31 -8.84 0.74
N LEU A 54 -16.92 -7.93 -0.03
CA LEU A 54 -16.21 -6.74 -0.53
C LEU A 54 -15.71 -5.88 0.62
N THR A 55 -16.55 -5.59 1.61
CA THR A 55 -16.17 -4.80 2.80
C THR A 55 -15.02 -5.48 3.55
N SER A 56 -15.09 -6.79 3.76
CA SER A 56 -14.03 -7.57 4.42
C SER A 56 -12.71 -7.49 3.65
N ALA A 57 -12.75 -7.67 2.33
CA ALA A 57 -11.57 -7.57 1.48
C ALA A 57 -10.96 -6.16 1.53
N MET A 58 -11.79 -5.11 1.45
CA MET A 58 -11.33 -3.71 1.54
C MET A 58 -10.66 -3.43 2.89
N ILE A 59 -11.20 -3.92 4.00
CA ILE A 59 -10.58 -3.77 5.32
C ILE A 59 -9.23 -4.51 5.35
N GLY A 60 -9.16 -5.73 4.83
CA GLY A 60 -7.93 -6.51 4.73
C GLY A 60 -6.84 -5.77 3.95
N PHE A 61 -7.17 -5.28 2.75
CA PHE A 61 -6.26 -4.45 1.95
C PHE A 61 -5.84 -3.19 2.67
N ALA A 62 -6.78 -2.44 3.26
CA ALA A 62 -6.48 -1.19 3.94
C ALA A 62 -5.51 -1.41 5.12
N LEU A 63 -5.72 -2.45 5.90
CA LEU A 63 -4.84 -2.80 7.01
C LEU A 63 -3.45 -3.23 6.50
N PHE A 64 -3.40 -4.08 5.49
CA PHE A 64 -2.13 -4.55 4.92
C PHE A 64 -1.33 -3.40 4.30
N GLU A 65 -1.95 -2.65 3.41
CA GLU A 65 -1.30 -1.54 2.71
C GLU A 65 -0.89 -0.40 3.64
N SER A 66 -1.68 -0.09 4.66
CA SER A 66 -1.30 0.96 5.63
C SER A 66 0.02 0.66 6.34
N ALA A 67 0.39 -0.61 6.51
CA ALA A 67 1.68 -1.01 7.06
C ALA A 67 2.83 -0.65 6.10
N TYR A 68 2.68 -0.90 4.81
CA TYR A 68 3.67 -0.56 3.79
C TYR A 68 3.79 0.95 3.58
N TYR A 69 2.64 1.65 3.43
CA TYR A 69 2.63 3.11 3.29
C TYR A 69 3.23 3.82 4.50
N SER A 70 2.94 3.34 5.72
CA SER A 70 3.54 3.93 6.93
C SER A 70 5.06 3.81 6.95
N GLU A 71 5.60 2.72 6.42
CA GLU A 71 7.05 2.51 6.34
C GLU A 71 7.70 3.37 5.26
N ILE A 72 7.04 3.55 4.12
CA ILE A 72 7.49 4.47 3.06
C ILE A 72 7.55 5.90 3.60
N ILE A 73 6.50 6.34 4.32
CA ILE A 73 6.45 7.67 4.94
C ILE A 73 7.57 7.83 5.99
N ARG A 74 7.77 6.82 6.84
CA ARG A 74 8.86 6.83 7.82
C ARG A 74 10.23 6.96 7.16
N ALA A 75 10.48 6.15 6.13
CA ALA A 75 11.73 6.18 5.39
C ALA A 75 11.93 7.53 4.67
N GLY A 76 10.87 8.10 4.09
CA GLY A 76 10.91 9.41 3.45
C GLY A 76 11.28 10.53 4.43
N ILE A 77 10.71 10.54 5.63
CA ILE A 77 11.08 11.53 6.66
C ILE A 77 12.53 11.33 7.11
N GLN A 78 12.97 10.09 7.30
CA GLN A 78 14.32 9.79 7.73
C GLN A 78 15.39 9.96 6.65
N SER A 79 15.01 10.06 5.38
CA SER A 79 15.92 10.32 4.27
C SER A 79 16.43 11.77 4.21
N VAL A 80 15.76 12.69 4.93
CA VAL A 80 16.20 14.09 4.99
C VAL A 80 17.43 14.19 5.89
N PRO A 81 18.54 14.78 5.40
CA PRO A 81 19.78 14.90 6.16
C PRO A 81 19.55 15.64 7.49
N LYS A 82 20.13 15.14 8.58
CA LYS A 82 20.02 15.75 9.91
C LYS A 82 20.53 17.20 9.94
N GLY A 83 21.47 17.54 9.06
CA GLY A 83 21.98 18.91 8.91
C GLY A 83 20.89 19.91 8.51
N GLN A 84 19.85 19.49 7.79
CA GLN A 84 18.71 20.38 7.46
C GLN A 84 17.94 20.81 8.71
N VAL A 85 17.74 19.89 9.66
CA VAL A 85 17.09 20.19 10.95
C VAL A 85 17.99 21.09 11.80
N ALA A 86 19.30 20.80 11.84
CA ALA A 86 20.28 21.60 12.57
C ALA A 86 20.35 23.04 12.03
N ALA A 87 20.39 23.21 10.71
CA ALA A 87 20.40 24.52 10.06
C ALA A 87 19.10 25.31 10.36
N ALA A 88 17.95 24.67 10.28
CA ALA A 88 16.66 25.29 10.65
C ALA A 88 16.65 25.76 12.11
N SER A 89 17.20 24.94 13.02
CA SER A 89 17.31 25.32 14.44
C SER A 89 18.28 26.48 14.66
N ALA A 90 19.39 26.54 13.92
CA ALA A 90 20.34 27.65 13.98
C ALA A 90 19.72 28.99 13.50
N LEU A 91 18.73 28.92 12.59
CA LEU A 91 17.92 30.06 12.15
C LEU A 91 16.77 30.41 13.11
N GLY A 92 16.71 29.80 14.30
CA GLY A 92 15.69 30.08 15.32
C GLY A 92 14.33 29.44 15.06
N MET A 93 14.22 28.50 14.12
CA MET A 93 12.96 27.79 13.85
C MET A 93 12.64 26.84 15.00
N SER A 94 11.38 26.84 15.45
CA SER A 94 10.86 25.80 16.34
C SER A 94 10.83 24.45 15.62
N TYR A 95 10.78 23.35 16.38
CA TYR A 95 10.68 21.99 15.80
C TYR A 95 9.50 21.86 14.82
N ALA A 96 8.35 22.43 15.14
CA ALA A 96 7.17 22.39 14.27
C ALA A 96 7.40 23.15 12.96
N GLN A 97 8.06 24.32 13.02
CA GLN A 97 8.43 25.10 11.84
C GLN A 97 9.47 24.36 10.96
N ALA A 98 10.54 23.85 11.56
CA ALA A 98 11.55 23.06 10.88
C ALA A 98 10.93 21.82 10.21
N MET A 99 10.04 21.10 10.91
CA MET A 99 9.34 19.95 10.35
C MET A 99 8.47 20.35 9.16
N ARG A 100 7.62 21.37 9.32
CA ARG A 100 6.64 21.76 8.29
C ARG A 100 7.28 22.43 7.06
N LEU A 101 8.26 23.30 7.28
CA LEU A 101 8.81 24.15 6.21
C LEU A 101 10.08 23.57 5.55
N VAL A 102 10.82 22.71 6.25
CA VAL A 102 12.10 22.17 5.79
C VAL A 102 12.02 20.67 5.56
N VAL A 103 11.62 19.89 6.57
CA VAL A 103 11.70 18.42 6.51
C VAL A 103 10.59 17.81 5.66
N LEU A 104 9.32 18.15 5.94
CA LEU A 104 8.19 17.51 5.24
C LEU A 104 8.18 17.76 3.72
N PRO A 105 8.47 18.97 3.20
CA PRO A 105 8.53 19.17 1.75
C PRO A 105 9.60 18.33 1.06
N GLN A 106 10.78 18.20 1.70
CA GLN A 106 11.87 17.36 1.18
C GLN A 106 11.51 15.87 1.30
N ALA A 107 11.02 15.44 2.46
CA ALA A 107 10.58 14.07 2.69
C ALA A 107 9.50 13.65 1.68
N PHE A 108 8.52 14.53 1.40
CA PHE A 108 7.46 14.27 0.44
C PHE A 108 8.02 14.03 -0.97
N ARG A 109 8.95 14.86 -1.42
CA ARG A 109 9.66 14.63 -2.70
C ARG A 109 10.32 13.26 -2.76
N ASN A 110 11.00 12.88 -1.69
CA ASN A 110 11.74 11.62 -1.63
C ASN A 110 10.80 10.39 -1.61
N MET A 111 9.63 10.50 -0.97
CA MET A 111 8.70 9.37 -0.84
C MET A 111 7.71 9.22 -2.01
N VAL A 112 7.38 10.29 -2.75
CA VAL A 112 6.39 10.22 -3.84
C VAL A 112 6.69 9.13 -4.87
N PRO A 113 7.91 8.94 -5.38
CA PRO A 113 8.20 7.85 -6.31
C PRO A 113 7.92 6.45 -5.71
N LEU A 114 8.22 6.28 -4.42
CA LEU A 114 7.97 5.03 -3.70
C LEU A 114 6.47 4.79 -3.47
N LEU A 115 5.72 5.85 -3.13
CA LEU A 115 4.25 5.79 -3.00
C LEU A 115 3.60 5.40 -4.33
N LEU A 116 4.05 5.98 -5.44
CA LEU A 116 3.56 5.63 -6.77
C LEU A 116 3.91 4.18 -7.15
N THR A 117 5.10 3.72 -6.81
CA THR A 117 5.49 2.31 -7.01
C THR A 117 4.61 1.38 -6.18
N GLN A 118 4.34 1.71 -4.91
CA GLN A 118 3.45 0.93 -4.06
C GLN A 118 2.02 0.91 -4.60
N ALA A 119 1.53 2.01 -5.20
CA ALA A 119 0.23 2.03 -5.86
C ALA A 119 0.15 1.06 -7.06
N ILE A 120 1.26 0.87 -7.80
CA ILE A 120 1.34 -0.13 -8.88
C ILE A 120 1.30 -1.54 -8.30
N VAL A 121 2.01 -1.78 -7.19
CA VAL A 121 1.97 -3.08 -6.48
C VAL A 121 0.55 -3.35 -5.99
N LEU A 122 -0.09 -2.38 -5.34
CA LEU A 122 -1.49 -2.51 -4.90
C LEU A 122 -2.43 -2.85 -6.06
N PHE A 123 -2.25 -2.23 -7.24
CA PHE A 123 -3.04 -2.59 -8.43
C PHE A 123 -2.81 -4.04 -8.85
N GLN A 124 -1.57 -4.55 -8.82
CA GLN A 124 -1.27 -5.97 -9.09
C GLN A 124 -1.93 -6.88 -8.04
N ASP A 125 -1.85 -6.49 -6.78
CA ASP A 125 -2.38 -7.24 -5.65
C ASP A 125 -3.91 -7.33 -5.65
N THR A 126 -4.62 -6.41 -6.35
CA THR A 126 -6.08 -6.55 -6.54
C THR A 126 -6.47 -7.84 -7.26
N SER A 127 -5.59 -8.44 -8.07
CA SER A 127 -5.82 -9.74 -8.68
C SER A 127 -5.99 -10.88 -7.66
N LEU A 128 -5.45 -10.71 -6.44
CA LEU A 128 -5.59 -11.69 -5.37
C LEU A 128 -7.00 -11.71 -4.75
N VAL A 129 -7.84 -10.70 -5.04
CA VAL A 129 -9.24 -10.65 -4.58
C VAL A 129 -10.07 -11.82 -5.09
N TYR A 130 -9.65 -12.44 -6.21
CA TYR A 130 -10.21 -13.68 -6.72
C TYR A 130 -10.34 -14.78 -5.63
N VAL A 131 -9.38 -14.89 -4.68
CA VAL A 131 -9.46 -15.87 -3.58
C VAL A 131 -10.62 -15.61 -2.61
N SER A 132 -11.13 -14.37 -2.60
CA SER A 132 -12.30 -13.96 -1.80
C SER A 132 -13.64 -14.15 -2.55
N ALA A 133 -13.61 -14.90 -3.66
CA ALA A 133 -14.76 -15.15 -4.54
C ALA A 133 -15.46 -13.85 -5.03
N LEU A 134 -14.72 -12.76 -5.10
CA LEU A 134 -15.16 -11.51 -5.70
C LEU A 134 -14.89 -11.52 -7.22
N ALA A 135 -15.70 -10.79 -7.95
CA ALA A 135 -15.51 -10.63 -9.39
C ALA A 135 -14.46 -9.55 -9.66
N ASP A 136 -13.32 -9.96 -10.16
CA ASP A 136 -12.25 -9.10 -10.67
C ASP A 136 -11.82 -9.55 -12.07
N PHE A 137 -10.91 -8.83 -12.70
CA PHE A 137 -10.45 -9.15 -14.06
C PHE A 137 -9.73 -10.51 -14.11
N PHE A 138 -8.85 -10.80 -13.15
CA PHE A 138 -8.14 -12.07 -13.10
C PHE A 138 -9.11 -13.25 -12.86
N GLY A 139 -10.01 -13.11 -11.89
CA GLY A 139 -11.02 -14.12 -11.58
C GLY A 139 -12.00 -14.33 -12.73
N ALA A 140 -12.33 -13.29 -13.49
CA ALA A 140 -13.14 -13.42 -14.71
C ALA A 140 -12.40 -14.23 -15.79
N ALA A 141 -11.12 -13.91 -16.06
CA ALA A 141 -10.28 -14.66 -16.99
C ALA A 141 -10.15 -16.14 -16.57
N TYR A 142 -9.92 -16.39 -15.28
CA TYR A 142 -9.85 -17.73 -14.73
C TYR A 142 -11.14 -18.53 -14.98
N LYS A 143 -12.31 -17.95 -14.62
CA LYS A 143 -13.61 -18.61 -14.77
C LYS A 143 -13.94 -18.93 -16.22
N VAL A 144 -13.65 -18.01 -17.16
CA VAL A 144 -13.88 -18.23 -18.59
C VAL A 144 -12.92 -19.30 -19.10
N GLY A 145 -11.64 -19.25 -18.72
CA GLY A 145 -10.63 -20.24 -19.12
C GLY A 145 -10.97 -21.65 -18.62
N ASP A 146 -11.43 -21.78 -17.38
CA ASP A 146 -11.84 -23.04 -16.78
C ASP A 146 -13.08 -23.61 -17.48
N ARG A 147 -14.11 -22.78 -17.70
CA ARG A 147 -15.35 -23.17 -18.39
C ARG A 147 -15.09 -23.67 -19.82
N ASP A 148 -14.22 -23.00 -20.57
CA ASP A 148 -14.02 -23.22 -21.99
C ASP A 148 -12.82 -24.19 -22.27
N GLY A 149 -12.18 -24.73 -21.22
CA GLY A 149 -11.01 -25.61 -21.33
C GLY A 149 -9.75 -24.90 -21.86
N ARG A 150 -9.68 -23.57 -21.76
CA ARG A 150 -8.62 -22.70 -22.29
C ARG A 150 -7.95 -21.88 -21.20
N LEU A 151 -7.70 -22.51 -20.05
CA LEU A 151 -7.19 -21.84 -18.85
C LEU A 151 -5.84 -21.16 -19.09
N VAL A 152 -4.93 -21.87 -19.77
CA VAL A 152 -3.57 -21.35 -20.01
C VAL A 152 -3.59 -20.08 -20.86
N GLU A 153 -4.38 -20.07 -21.94
CA GLU A 153 -4.47 -18.91 -22.84
C GLU A 153 -5.07 -17.70 -22.11
N LEU A 154 -6.13 -17.90 -21.32
CA LEU A 154 -6.78 -16.80 -20.60
C LEU A 154 -5.91 -16.25 -19.45
N LEU A 155 -5.15 -17.11 -18.78
CA LEU A 155 -4.20 -16.66 -17.76
C LEU A 155 -3.01 -15.91 -18.37
N LEU A 156 -2.48 -16.38 -19.50
CA LEU A 156 -1.44 -15.65 -20.24
C LEU A 156 -1.95 -14.30 -20.74
N PHE A 157 -3.18 -14.26 -21.26
CA PHE A 157 -3.82 -13.00 -21.66
C PHE A 157 -3.97 -12.04 -20.48
N ALA A 158 -4.50 -12.49 -19.34
CA ALA A 158 -4.63 -11.67 -18.14
C ALA A 158 -3.25 -11.16 -17.67
N GLY A 159 -2.23 -12.03 -17.63
CA GLY A 159 -0.86 -11.66 -17.31
C GLY A 159 -0.29 -10.60 -18.26
N ALA A 160 -0.54 -10.73 -19.57
CA ALA A 160 -0.10 -9.75 -20.56
C ALA A 160 -0.76 -8.38 -20.33
N VAL A 161 -2.07 -8.34 -20.03
CA VAL A 161 -2.79 -7.09 -19.72
C VAL A 161 -2.21 -6.43 -18.46
N TYR A 162 -2.04 -7.16 -17.36
CA TYR A 162 -1.41 -6.63 -16.14
C TYR A 162 0.00 -6.12 -16.43
N PHE A 163 0.79 -6.88 -17.20
CA PHE A 163 2.15 -6.47 -17.56
C PHE A 163 2.16 -5.14 -18.33
N VAL A 164 1.34 -5.01 -19.37
CA VAL A 164 1.30 -3.77 -20.18
C VAL A 164 0.90 -2.56 -19.32
N LEU A 165 -0.14 -2.70 -18.50
CA LEU A 165 -0.61 -1.61 -17.63
C LEU A 165 0.44 -1.22 -16.58
N CYS A 166 0.99 -2.19 -15.86
CA CYS A 166 2.00 -1.95 -14.83
C CYS A 166 3.32 -1.44 -15.41
N PHE A 167 3.73 -1.96 -16.58
CA PHE A 167 4.92 -1.46 -17.27
C PHE A 167 4.75 -0.01 -17.72
N ALA A 168 3.62 0.34 -18.33
CA ALA A 168 3.31 1.71 -18.71
C ALA A 168 3.32 2.66 -17.49
N ALA A 169 2.63 2.28 -16.41
CA ALA A 169 2.62 3.03 -15.16
C ALA A 169 4.04 3.19 -14.57
N SER A 170 4.85 2.12 -14.56
CA SER A 170 6.23 2.15 -14.09
C SER A 170 7.11 3.11 -14.90
N GLN A 171 6.92 3.17 -16.22
CA GLN A 171 7.66 4.12 -17.06
C GLN A 171 7.28 5.58 -16.75
N LEU A 172 6.00 5.84 -16.45
CA LEU A 172 5.55 7.17 -16.00
C LEU A 172 6.19 7.57 -14.67
N VAL A 173 6.21 6.66 -13.69
CA VAL A 173 6.87 6.88 -12.39
C VAL A 173 8.36 7.17 -12.58
N ARG A 174 9.06 6.39 -13.41
CA ARG A 174 10.49 6.61 -13.71
C ARG A 174 10.74 7.98 -14.34
N ARG A 175 9.89 8.41 -15.29
CA ARG A 175 10.01 9.75 -15.91
C ARG A 175 9.80 10.85 -14.88
N TYR A 176 8.82 10.69 -14.00
CA TYR A 176 8.56 11.64 -12.92
C TYR A 176 9.75 11.72 -11.94
N GLN A 177 10.31 10.60 -11.53
CA GLN A 177 11.48 10.52 -10.66
C GLN A 177 12.71 11.23 -11.27
N LYS A 178 12.97 11.01 -12.58
CA LYS A 178 14.07 11.73 -13.29
C LYS A 178 13.88 13.24 -13.25
N LYS A 179 12.64 13.74 -13.45
CA LYS A 179 12.33 15.18 -13.36
C LYS A 179 12.59 15.74 -11.95
N LEU A 180 12.17 15.01 -10.91
CA LEU A 180 12.41 15.43 -9.52
C LEU A 180 13.90 15.54 -9.19
N ASN A 181 14.70 14.56 -9.61
CA ASN A 181 16.14 14.53 -9.34
C ASN A 181 16.89 15.62 -10.13
N ALA A 182 16.47 15.97 -11.33
CA ALA A 182 17.09 17.03 -12.12
C ALA A 182 16.97 18.42 -11.45
N HIS A 183 15.92 18.67 -10.66
CA HIS A 183 15.73 19.93 -9.92
C HIS A 183 16.53 20.00 -8.60
N VAL A 184 17.18 18.94 -8.17
CA VAL A 184 17.98 18.87 -6.94
C VAL A 184 19.48 18.98 -7.25
N ALA A 185 19.88 18.75 -8.51
CA ALA A 185 21.28 18.78 -8.96
C ALA A 185 21.79 20.19 -9.29
N HIS A 186 21.00 21.23 -9.08
CA HIS A 186 21.34 22.65 -9.15
C HIS A 186 21.12 23.30 -7.79
#